data_2ccf11ddef9d9f9b58adb468bae916d5
#
_entry.id   2ccf11ddef9d9f9b58adb468bae916d5
#
_cell.length_a   1.000
_cell.length_b   1.000
_cell.length_c   1.000
_cell.angle_alpha   90.00
_cell.angle_beta   90.00
_cell.angle_gamma   90.00
#
_symmetry.space_group_name_H-M   'P 1'
#
loop_
_entity.id
_entity.type
_entity.pdbx_description
1 polymer ?
#
loop_
_entity_poly.entity_id
_entity_poly.type
_entity_poly.pdbx_seq_one_letter_code
_entity_poly.pdbx_strand_id
1 'polypeptide(L)'
;THKPVNLYMNTDLQNYSHKRLNILTGEWVLVSPFRANRPWQGQNEELSNGKRSAYDEGCYLCAGNTRINGEQNPKYKDVFVFTNDFAALQKESNPFISKDGLLEAHGEQGICKVICFSPDHSKSLADMQPVEIGKVVSAWQREFAELGGVEGINYVQIFENKGAVMGCSNPHPHGQIWSQSSLPNEVIKKDQHQLSYFKKNTRTILGDYIAQELVHKERVIFENHFFVVLIPFWAIWPFEAMIVPKKAQKDILELSDLEAVLFAEAIAVLTKAYDKLFNCSFPYSSGIHQAPTDGENNNHWHWHMGFYPPLLRSATVKKFMVGYEMFGSPQRDITAESAALRLKSLID
;
A
#
# COMPACT_ATOMS: atom_id res chain seq x y z
N THR A 1 -4.09 40.77 -2.51
CA THR A 1 -3.12 40.88 -1.40
C THR A 1 -2.90 39.49 -0.82
N HIS A 2 -1.88 38.77 -1.32
CA HIS A 2 -1.43 37.52 -0.73
C HIS A 2 -0.84 37.83 0.65
N LYS A 3 -1.47 37.30 1.71
CA LYS A 3 -0.82 37.24 3.02
C LYS A 3 0.39 36.30 2.89
N PRO A 4 1.57 36.66 3.40
CA PRO A 4 2.72 35.77 3.37
C PRO A 4 2.38 34.50 4.16
N VAL A 5 2.67 33.34 3.56
CA VAL A 5 2.59 32.03 4.21
C VAL A 5 3.52 32.07 5.41
N ASN A 6 2.96 31.89 6.59
CA ASN A 6 3.64 32.06 7.87
C ASN A 6 4.66 30.94 8.05
N LEU A 7 5.96 31.23 7.87
CA LEU A 7 7.09 30.34 8.12
C LEU A 7 7.12 29.78 9.57
N TYR A 8 6.34 30.35 10.49
CA TYR A 8 6.23 29.92 11.89
C TYR A 8 5.45 28.62 12.11
N MET A 9 4.65 28.16 11.15
CA MET A 9 3.89 26.90 11.30
C MET A 9 4.78 25.65 11.34
N ASN A 10 5.94 25.67 10.71
CA ASN A 10 6.75 24.47 10.52
C ASN A 10 7.53 24.02 11.77
N THR A 11 7.94 24.97 12.60
CA THR A 11 8.72 24.70 13.82
C THR A 11 7.86 24.01 14.89
N ASP A 12 6.59 24.39 15.01
CA ASP A 12 5.67 23.83 16.01
C ASP A 12 5.29 22.37 15.70
N LEU A 13 5.12 22.04 14.41
CA LEU A 13 4.80 20.67 14.00
C LEU A 13 5.95 19.67 14.22
N GLN A 14 7.19 20.14 14.33
CA GLN A 14 8.34 19.28 14.62
C GLN A 14 8.64 19.12 16.13
N ASN A 15 8.21 20.06 16.95
CA ASN A 15 8.57 20.13 18.36
C ASN A 15 7.44 19.77 19.32
N TYR A 16 6.19 20.02 18.93
CA TYR A 16 5.04 19.85 19.82
C TYR A 16 4.11 18.73 19.37
N SER A 17 3.46 18.09 20.34
CA SER A 17 2.39 17.12 20.04
C SER A 17 1.21 17.82 19.40
N HIS A 18 0.72 17.26 18.29
CA HIS A 18 -0.40 17.81 17.53
C HIS A 18 -1.20 16.71 16.82
N LYS A 19 -2.33 17.07 16.26
CA LYS A 19 -3.16 16.14 15.46
C LYS A 19 -3.11 16.54 13.99
N ARG A 20 -3.05 15.53 13.11
CA ARG A 20 -3.14 15.71 11.65
C ARG A 20 -4.37 15.00 11.12
N LEU A 21 -5.14 15.69 10.30
CA LEU A 21 -6.34 15.12 9.67
C LEU A 21 -5.95 14.26 8.48
N ASN A 22 -6.39 13.01 8.47
CA ASN A 22 -6.41 12.18 7.28
C ASN A 22 -7.60 12.61 6.41
N ILE A 23 -7.31 13.30 5.34
CA ILE A 23 -8.34 13.85 4.45
C ILE A 23 -9.12 12.77 3.69
N LEU A 24 -8.57 11.55 3.57
CA LEU A 24 -9.23 10.44 2.89
C LEU A 24 -10.22 9.69 3.77
N THR A 25 -10.06 9.72 5.11
CA THR A 25 -10.92 8.98 6.05
C THR A 25 -11.63 9.85 7.06
N GLY A 26 -11.25 11.14 7.18
CA GLY A 26 -11.76 12.06 8.20
C GLY A 26 -11.21 11.80 9.61
N GLU A 27 -10.30 10.84 9.76
CA GLU A 27 -9.72 10.45 11.05
C GLU A 27 -8.52 11.33 11.42
N TRP A 28 -8.32 11.53 12.72
CA TRP A 28 -7.19 12.29 13.24
C TRP A 28 -6.07 11.39 13.72
N VAL A 29 -4.84 11.72 13.34
CA VAL A 29 -3.60 11.05 13.76
C VAL A 29 -2.89 11.91 14.79
N LEU A 30 -2.59 11.37 15.96
CA LEU A 30 -1.75 12.03 16.98
C LEU A 30 -0.29 11.90 16.56
N VAL A 31 0.40 13.02 16.43
CA VAL A 31 1.84 13.08 16.15
C VAL A 31 2.54 13.59 17.39
N SER A 32 3.51 12.81 17.90
CA SER A 32 4.26 13.10 19.13
C SER A 32 5.77 13.06 18.85
N PRO A 33 6.36 14.11 18.25
CA PRO A 33 7.77 14.11 17.82
C PRO A 33 8.74 13.83 18.96
N PHE A 34 8.42 14.30 20.17
CA PHE A 34 9.25 14.12 21.34
C PHE A 34 9.50 12.65 21.72
N ARG A 35 8.56 11.76 21.39
CA ARG A 35 8.68 10.32 21.65
C ARG A 35 9.77 9.64 20.79
N ALA A 36 10.19 10.25 19.69
CA ALA A 36 11.30 9.75 18.88
C ALA A 36 12.61 9.65 19.69
N ASN A 37 12.78 10.47 20.73
CA ASN A 37 13.97 10.51 21.60
C ASN A 37 13.91 9.48 22.75
N ARG A 38 12.83 8.71 22.89
CA ARG A 38 12.69 7.72 23.96
C ARG A 38 13.77 6.63 23.83
N PRO A 39 14.56 6.35 24.90
CA PRO A 39 15.50 5.24 24.89
C PRO A 39 14.77 3.91 24.64
N TRP A 40 15.31 3.07 23.75
CA TRP A 40 14.80 1.75 23.51
C TRP A 40 15.52 0.73 24.39
N GLN A 41 14.78 0.05 25.24
CA GLN A 41 15.28 -1.03 26.11
C GLN A 41 14.58 -2.36 25.81
N GLY A 42 13.82 -2.42 24.71
CA GLY A 42 13.10 -3.62 24.29
C GLY A 42 14.00 -4.64 23.59
N GLN A 43 13.40 -5.75 23.22
CA GLN A 43 14.07 -6.85 22.53
C GLN A 43 14.58 -6.41 21.16
N ASN A 44 15.84 -6.74 20.85
CA ASN A 44 16.40 -6.65 19.51
C ASN A 44 16.37 -8.05 18.92
N GLU A 45 15.72 -8.18 17.75
CA GLU A 45 15.72 -9.42 16.99
C GLU A 45 16.95 -9.44 16.07
N GLU A 46 17.57 -10.61 15.89
CA GLU A 46 18.66 -10.77 14.93
C GLU A 46 18.11 -10.71 13.50
N LEU A 47 18.78 -9.96 12.65
CA LEU A 47 18.46 -9.90 11.22
C LEU A 47 18.95 -11.17 10.55
N SER A 48 18.05 -11.91 9.95
CA SER A 48 18.40 -12.97 9.02
C SER A 48 18.83 -12.36 7.66
N ASN A 49 20.11 -12.06 7.50
CA ASN A 49 20.71 -11.55 6.26
C ASN A 49 21.14 -12.69 5.31
N GLY A 50 20.55 -13.88 5.40
CA GLY A 50 20.85 -14.98 4.50
C GLY A 50 20.49 -14.64 3.05
N LYS A 51 21.47 -14.73 2.12
CA LYS A 51 21.17 -14.71 0.68
C LYS A 51 20.25 -15.89 0.36
N ARG A 52 19.07 -15.60 -0.15
CA ARG A 52 18.13 -16.62 -0.62
C ARG A 52 18.63 -17.21 -1.94
N SER A 53 18.34 -18.49 -2.17
CA SER A 53 18.54 -19.13 -3.48
C SER A 53 17.56 -18.55 -4.50
N ALA A 54 17.94 -18.44 -5.77
CA ALA A 54 17.04 -18.05 -6.85
C ALA A 54 15.91 -19.08 -7.09
N TYR A 55 16.10 -20.31 -6.63
CA TYR A 55 15.11 -21.39 -6.68
C TYR A 55 15.18 -22.20 -5.38
N ASP A 56 14.00 -22.58 -4.86
CA ASP A 56 13.86 -23.42 -3.68
C ASP A 56 12.91 -24.58 -4.01
N GLU A 57 13.42 -25.82 -3.95
CA GLU A 57 12.66 -27.04 -4.23
C GLU A 57 11.48 -27.24 -3.24
N GLY A 58 11.59 -26.71 -2.03
CA GLY A 58 10.54 -26.77 -1.00
C GLY A 58 9.48 -25.66 -1.13
N CYS A 59 9.71 -24.66 -1.99
CA CYS A 59 8.78 -23.56 -2.14
C CYS A 59 7.64 -23.89 -3.12
N TYR A 60 6.42 -23.96 -2.63
CA TYR A 60 5.23 -24.24 -3.45
C TYR A 60 4.87 -23.12 -4.46
N LEU A 61 5.55 -21.95 -4.43
CA LEU A 61 5.37 -20.87 -5.40
C LEU A 61 6.40 -20.89 -6.53
N CYS A 62 7.55 -21.57 -6.36
CA CYS A 62 8.56 -21.65 -7.40
C CYS A 62 8.05 -22.32 -8.69
N ALA A 63 8.59 -21.87 -9.83
CA ALA A 63 8.21 -22.36 -11.14
C ALA A 63 8.47 -23.89 -11.25
N GLY A 64 7.46 -24.65 -11.69
CA GLY A 64 7.54 -26.10 -11.83
C GLY A 64 7.30 -26.90 -10.56
N ASN A 65 7.23 -26.29 -9.38
CA ASN A 65 6.94 -26.98 -8.12
C ASN A 65 5.43 -27.27 -7.97
N THR A 66 5.12 -28.22 -7.09
CA THR A 66 3.72 -28.59 -6.78
C THR A 66 3.19 -27.71 -5.67
N ARG A 67 1.99 -27.13 -5.87
CA ARG A 67 1.25 -26.38 -4.87
C ARG A 67 0.64 -27.30 -3.81
N ILE A 68 0.12 -26.69 -2.75
CA ILE A 68 -0.45 -27.43 -1.61
C ILE A 68 -1.71 -28.20 -2.02
N ASN A 69 -2.46 -27.71 -3.00
CA ASN A 69 -3.63 -28.41 -3.56
C ASN A 69 -3.27 -29.60 -4.49
N GLY A 70 -1.98 -29.85 -4.74
CA GLY A 70 -1.48 -30.90 -5.62
C GLY A 70 -1.29 -30.50 -7.08
N GLU A 71 -1.68 -29.31 -7.48
CA GLU A 71 -1.44 -28.79 -8.84
C GLU A 71 0.01 -28.39 -9.04
N GLN A 72 0.56 -28.66 -10.22
CA GLN A 72 1.91 -28.25 -10.57
C GLN A 72 1.91 -26.85 -11.22
N ASN A 73 2.74 -25.94 -10.68
CA ASN A 73 2.98 -24.66 -11.34
C ASN A 73 3.60 -24.84 -12.73
N PRO A 74 3.21 -24.04 -13.72
CA PRO A 74 3.93 -24.01 -14.97
C PRO A 74 5.40 -23.57 -14.73
N LYS A 75 6.29 -23.88 -15.66
CA LYS A 75 7.66 -23.32 -15.67
C LYS A 75 7.62 -21.86 -16.14
N TYR A 76 6.94 -21.01 -15.38
CA TYR A 76 6.78 -19.60 -15.72
C TYR A 76 8.13 -18.87 -15.70
N LYS A 77 8.26 -17.87 -16.60
CA LYS A 77 9.50 -17.09 -16.79
C LYS A 77 9.35 -15.63 -16.37
N ASP A 78 8.13 -15.22 -16.10
CA ASP A 78 7.75 -13.85 -15.74
C ASP A 78 6.72 -13.90 -14.58
N VAL A 79 5.74 -13.04 -14.60
CA VAL A 79 4.64 -13.03 -13.63
C VAL A 79 3.73 -14.25 -13.80
N PHE A 80 3.34 -14.85 -12.69
CA PHE A 80 2.39 -15.98 -12.67
C PHE A 80 1.25 -15.71 -11.71
N VAL A 81 0.01 -15.88 -12.16
CA VAL A 81 -1.21 -15.68 -11.38
C VAL A 81 -2.01 -16.96 -11.32
N PHE A 82 -2.54 -17.30 -10.14
CA PHE A 82 -3.41 -18.46 -9.94
C PHE A 82 -4.41 -18.20 -8.83
N THR A 83 -5.51 -18.97 -8.81
CA THR A 83 -6.49 -18.92 -7.73
C THR A 83 -5.88 -19.42 -6.42
N ASN A 84 -6.04 -18.67 -5.33
CA ASN A 84 -5.46 -19.02 -4.04
C ASN A 84 -6.02 -20.35 -3.52
N ASP A 85 -5.14 -21.30 -3.21
CA ASP A 85 -5.51 -22.63 -2.70
C ASP A 85 -6.22 -22.54 -1.34
N PHE A 86 -6.01 -21.46 -0.58
CA PHE A 86 -6.66 -21.16 0.72
C PHE A 86 -7.38 -19.81 0.65
N ALA A 87 -8.30 -19.67 -0.29
CA ALA A 87 -9.05 -18.45 -0.48
C ALA A 87 -9.90 -18.09 0.74
N ALA A 88 -9.76 -16.87 1.24
CA ALA A 88 -10.62 -16.33 2.30
C ALA A 88 -12.04 -16.04 1.80
N LEU A 89 -12.18 -15.73 0.51
CA LEU A 89 -13.45 -15.48 -0.17
C LEU A 89 -13.65 -16.57 -1.21
N GLN A 90 -14.87 -17.11 -1.28
CA GLN A 90 -15.21 -18.19 -2.19
C GLN A 90 -16.30 -17.73 -3.16
N LYS A 91 -16.16 -18.11 -4.44
CA LYS A 91 -17.10 -17.76 -5.50
C LYS A 91 -18.49 -18.39 -5.27
N GLU A 92 -18.52 -19.57 -4.70
CA GLU A 92 -19.73 -20.39 -4.53
C GLU A 92 -20.36 -20.24 -3.14
N SER A 93 -19.97 -19.22 -2.37
CA SER A 93 -20.64 -18.94 -1.11
C SER A 93 -22.08 -18.50 -1.37
N ASN A 94 -23.05 -19.13 -0.70
CA ASN A 94 -24.44 -18.73 -0.84
C ASN A 94 -24.66 -17.36 -0.21
N PRO A 95 -25.26 -16.40 -0.92
CA PRO A 95 -25.68 -15.15 -0.30
C PRO A 95 -26.76 -15.47 0.76
N PHE A 96 -26.52 -15.08 1.99
CA PHE A 96 -27.49 -15.18 3.06
C PHE A 96 -27.48 -13.92 3.91
N ILE A 97 -28.62 -13.65 4.55
CA ILE A 97 -28.72 -12.64 5.61
C ILE A 97 -29.27 -13.36 6.83
N SER A 98 -28.52 -13.35 7.92
CA SER A 98 -28.94 -13.83 9.22
C SER A 98 -29.04 -12.67 10.19
N LYS A 99 -30.22 -12.49 10.80
CA LYS A 99 -30.44 -11.40 11.74
C LYS A 99 -31.30 -11.87 12.90
N ASP A 100 -30.74 -11.78 14.11
CA ASP A 100 -31.43 -12.03 15.38
C ASP A 100 -31.12 -10.88 16.35
N GLY A 101 -32.03 -9.92 16.44
CA GLY A 101 -31.85 -8.71 17.23
C GLY A 101 -30.64 -7.89 16.78
N LEU A 102 -29.60 -7.87 17.61
CA LEU A 102 -28.33 -7.19 17.33
C LEU A 102 -27.28 -8.09 16.64
N LEU A 103 -27.57 -9.38 16.50
CA LEU A 103 -26.68 -10.34 15.84
C LEU A 103 -27.04 -10.37 14.36
N GLU A 104 -26.16 -9.77 13.53
CA GLU A 104 -26.36 -9.65 12.10
C GLU A 104 -25.14 -10.18 11.35
N ALA A 105 -25.35 -11.05 10.35
CA ALA A 105 -24.32 -11.61 9.49
C ALA A 105 -24.82 -11.68 8.05
N HIS A 106 -23.96 -11.32 7.11
CA HIS A 106 -24.23 -11.40 5.67
C HIS A 106 -23.22 -12.34 5.02
N GLY A 107 -23.68 -13.15 4.07
CA GLY A 107 -22.81 -13.94 3.23
C GLY A 107 -21.96 -13.05 2.33
N GLU A 108 -20.68 -13.38 2.20
CA GLU A 108 -19.73 -12.65 1.35
C GLU A 108 -19.21 -13.59 0.27
N GLN A 109 -19.20 -13.14 -0.97
CA GLN A 109 -18.68 -13.87 -2.13
C GLN A 109 -17.46 -13.16 -2.69
N GLY A 110 -16.56 -13.94 -3.29
CA GLY A 110 -15.40 -13.34 -3.93
C GLY A 110 -14.43 -14.36 -4.52
N ILE A 111 -13.38 -13.85 -5.12
CA ILE A 111 -12.31 -14.61 -5.73
C ILE A 111 -10.98 -14.08 -5.19
N CYS A 112 -10.16 -14.98 -4.63
CA CYS A 112 -8.81 -14.64 -4.20
C CYS A 112 -7.79 -15.26 -5.16
N LYS A 113 -6.85 -14.45 -5.65
CA LYS A 113 -5.74 -14.90 -6.48
C LYS A 113 -4.40 -14.59 -5.79
N VAL A 114 -3.38 -15.39 -6.09
CA VAL A 114 -1.99 -15.14 -5.76
C VAL A 114 -1.27 -14.73 -7.04
N ILE A 115 -0.42 -13.72 -6.95
CA ILE A 115 0.42 -13.25 -8.04
C ILE A 115 1.90 -13.37 -7.65
N CYS A 116 2.65 -14.27 -8.28
CA CYS A 116 4.10 -14.35 -8.16
C CYS A 116 4.73 -13.31 -9.09
N PHE A 117 5.54 -12.42 -8.54
CA PHE A 117 6.13 -11.29 -9.29
C PHE A 117 7.28 -11.70 -10.18
N SER A 118 8.00 -12.77 -9.83
CA SER A 118 9.18 -13.27 -10.52
C SER A 118 9.33 -14.76 -10.29
N PRO A 119 9.90 -15.53 -11.24
CA PRO A 119 10.31 -16.91 -10.99
C PRO A 119 11.51 -17.02 -10.05
N ASP A 120 12.27 -15.93 -9.86
CA ASP A 120 13.44 -15.87 -8.99
C ASP A 120 13.00 -15.67 -7.53
N HIS A 121 13.13 -16.74 -6.74
CA HIS A 121 12.73 -16.79 -5.33
C HIS A 121 13.54 -15.82 -4.45
N SER A 122 14.72 -15.41 -4.86
CA SER A 122 15.60 -14.54 -4.08
C SER A 122 15.22 -13.07 -4.14
N LYS A 123 14.44 -12.65 -5.14
CA LYS A 123 14.10 -11.26 -5.40
C LYS A 123 12.98 -10.72 -4.50
N SER A 124 12.88 -9.42 -4.47
CA SER A 124 11.73 -8.62 -4.04
C SER A 124 11.54 -7.47 -5.04
N LEU A 125 10.50 -6.66 -4.91
CA LEU A 125 10.33 -5.48 -5.78
C LEU A 125 11.54 -4.53 -5.73
N ALA A 126 12.28 -4.47 -4.61
CA ALA A 126 13.50 -3.67 -4.48
C ALA A 126 14.66 -4.18 -5.36
N ASP A 127 14.69 -5.49 -5.66
CA ASP A 127 15.73 -6.14 -6.47
C ASP A 127 15.38 -6.15 -7.96
N MET A 128 14.12 -5.86 -8.30
CA MET A 128 13.64 -5.90 -9.68
C MET A 128 13.94 -4.59 -10.42
N GLN A 129 14.22 -4.72 -11.73
CA GLN A 129 14.33 -3.55 -12.60
C GLN A 129 12.94 -2.99 -12.94
N PRO A 130 12.81 -1.69 -13.29
CA PRO A 130 11.52 -1.10 -13.66
C PRO A 130 10.77 -1.88 -14.76
N VAL A 131 11.48 -2.46 -15.73
CA VAL A 131 10.87 -3.29 -16.78
C VAL A 131 10.25 -4.58 -16.25
N GLU A 132 10.83 -5.18 -15.21
CA GLU A 132 10.29 -6.38 -14.55
C GLU A 132 9.04 -6.00 -13.72
N ILE A 133 9.11 -4.89 -12.96
CA ILE A 133 7.96 -4.35 -12.21
C ILE A 133 6.83 -3.94 -13.17
N GLY A 134 7.16 -3.40 -14.35
CA GLY A 134 6.18 -3.09 -15.40
C GLY A 134 5.33 -4.30 -15.81
N LYS A 135 5.92 -5.51 -15.85
CA LYS A 135 5.16 -6.74 -16.09
C LYS A 135 4.21 -7.07 -14.94
N VAL A 136 4.60 -6.76 -13.69
CA VAL A 136 3.72 -6.90 -12.52
C VAL A 136 2.55 -5.91 -12.61
N VAL A 137 2.82 -4.66 -12.96
CA VAL A 137 1.78 -3.63 -13.17
C VAL A 137 0.80 -4.05 -14.26
N SER A 138 1.30 -4.55 -15.39
CA SER A 138 0.45 -5.06 -16.47
C SER A 138 -0.41 -6.25 -16.02
N ALA A 139 0.13 -7.12 -15.16
CA ALA A 139 -0.64 -8.21 -14.58
C ALA A 139 -1.72 -7.69 -13.61
N TRP A 140 -1.42 -6.68 -12.79
CA TRP A 140 -2.42 -6.04 -11.93
C TRP A 140 -3.56 -5.41 -12.73
N GLN A 141 -3.26 -4.72 -13.84
CA GLN A 141 -4.28 -4.14 -14.72
C GLN A 141 -5.17 -5.23 -15.32
N ARG A 142 -4.58 -6.31 -15.86
CA ARG A 142 -5.34 -7.42 -16.44
C ARG A 142 -6.26 -8.09 -15.41
N GLU A 143 -5.72 -8.41 -14.24
CA GLU A 143 -6.48 -9.07 -13.16
C GLU A 143 -7.58 -8.16 -12.60
N PHE A 144 -7.31 -6.86 -12.48
CA PHE A 144 -8.31 -5.87 -12.05
C PHE A 144 -9.46 -5.78 -13.06
N ALA A 145 -9.15 -5.73 -14.37
CA ALA A 145 -10.17 -5.72 -15.43
C ALA A 145 -10.99 -7.02 -15.45
N GLU A 146 -10.30 -8.19 -15.37
CA GLU A 146 -10.94 -9.50 -15.39
C GLU A 146 -11.88 -9.69 -14.19
N LEU A 147 -11.37 -9.46 -12.97
CA LEU A 147 -12.14 -9.68 -11.76
C LEU A 147 -13.24 -8.62 -11.56
N GLY A 148 -12.96 -7.36 -11.90
CA GLY A 148 -13.95 -6.27 -11.82
C GLY A 148 -15.06 -6.42 -12.87
N GLY A 149 -14.84 -7.19 -13.94
CA GLY A 149 -15.87 -7.55 -14.94
C GLY A 149 -16.74 -8.75 -14.55
N VAL A 150 -16.44 -9.44 -13.44
CA VAL A 150 -17.25 -10.56 -12.95
C VAL A 150 -18.54 -10.03 -12.33
N GLU A 151 -19.69 -10.56 -12.76
CA GLU A 151 -20.98 -10.19 -12.19
C GLU A 151 -21.03 -10.41 -10.69
N GLY A 152 -21.48 -9.41 -9.94
CA GLY A 152 -21.57 -9.43 -8.49
C GLY A 152 -20.27 -9.06 -7.76
N ILE A 153 -19.16 -8.81 -8.45
CA ILE A 153 -17.94 -8.25 -7.83
C ILE A 153 -17.99 -6.72 -7.90
N ASN A 154 -17.96 -6.09 -6.74
CA ASN A 154 -18.02 -4.64 -6.60
C ASN A 154 -16.70 -3.99 -6.18
N TYR A 155 -15.72 -4.80 -5.75
CA TYR A 155 -14.40 -4.28 -5.38
C TYR A 155 -13.29 -5.30 -5.63
N VAL A 156 -12.12 -4.82 -6.08
CA VAL A 156 -10.91 -5.60 -6.30
C VAL A 156 -9.73 -4.94 -5.56
N GLN A 157 -9.20 -5.62 -4.54
CA GLN A 157 -8.06 -5.18 -3.76
C GLN A 157 -6.79 -5.91 -4.21
N ILE A 158 -5.81 -5.15 -4.66
CA ILE A 158 -4.46 -5.62 -4.97
C ILE A 158 -3.54 -5.23 -3.81
N PHE A 159 -2.79 -6.19 -3.26
CA PHE A 159 -1.89 -5.93 -2.13
C PHE A 159 -0.72 -6.90 -2.05
N GLU A 160 0.32 -6.51 -1.34
CA GLU A 160 1.49 -7.31 -1.00
C GLU A 160 1.79 -7.20 0.50
N ASN A 161 2.19 -8.31 1.10
CA ASN A 161 2.85 -8.34 2.41
C ASN A 161 4.29 -8.80 2.21
N LYS A 162 5.27 -7.93 2.38
CA LYS A 162 6.70 -8.26 2.32
C LYS A 162 7.26 -8.47 3.72
N GLY A 163 7.86 -9.63 3.94
CA GLY A 163 8.54 -9.98 5.19
C GLY A 163 7.66 -10.68 6.23
N ALA A 164 8.24 -11.60 6.98
CA ALA A 164 7.53 -12.43 7.96
C ALA A 164 6.82 -11.59 9.05
N VAL A 165 7.38 -10.45 9.43
CA VAL A 165 6.78 -9.53 10.41
C VAL A 165 5.46 -8.91 9.93
N MET A 166 5.22 -8.88 8.62
CA MET A 166 3.97 -8.43 8.01
C MET A 166 3.00 -9.60 7.73
N GLY A 167 3.27 -10.79 8.27
CA GLY A 167 2.44 -11.97 8.05
C GLY A 167 2.69 -12.68 6.71
N CYS A 168 3.78 -12.35 6.01
CA CYS A 168 4.16 -13.07 4.81
C CYS A 168 4.71 -14.46 5.18
N SER A 169 3.97 -15.53 4.83
CA SER A 169 4.32 -16.90 5.16
C SER A 169 5.31 -17.55 4.20
N ASN A 170 5.49 -16.99 3.01
CA ASN A 170 6.38 -17.51 1.97
C ASN A 170 7.30 -16.38 1.46
N PRO A 171 8.63 -16.55 1.51
CA PRO A 171 9.57 -15.50 1.09
C PRO A 171 9.67 -15.29 -0.42
N HIS A 172 9.08 -16.16 -1.25
CA HIS A 172 8.99 -15.97 -2.71
C HIS A 172 8.27 -14.65 -3.02
N PRO A 173 8.74 -13.81 -3.97
CA PRO A 173 8.13 -12.52 -4.24
C PRO A 173 6.71 -12.69 -4.78
N HIS A 174 5.71 -12.34 -3.98
CA HIS A 174 4.31 -12.50 -4.36
C HIS A 174 3.42 -11.45 -3.69
N GLY A 175 2.29 -11.21 -4.32
CA GLY A 175 1.17 -10.44 -3.77
C GLY A 175 -0.12 -11.24 -3.87
N GLN A 176 -1.21 -10.60 -3.49
CA GLN A 176 -2.55 -11.16 -3.54
C GLN A 176 -3.53 -10.18 -4.20
N ILE A 177 -4.57 -10.73 -4.78
CA ILE A 177 -5.67 -9.98 -5.37
C ILE A 177 -6.96 -10.59 -4.83
N TRP A 178 -7.70 -9.81 -4.04
CA TRP A 178 -8.98 -10.21 -3.50
C TRP A 178 -10.09 -9.39 -4.14
N SER A 179 -11.05 -10.07 -4.71
CA SER A 179 -12.27 -9.45 -5.24
C SER A 179 -13.47 -9.90 -4.43
N GLN A 180 -14.42 -9.00 -4.18
CA GLN A 180 -15.56 -9.27 -3.32
C GLN A 180 -16.83 -8.53 -3.73
N SER A 181 -17.98 -9.04 -3.26
CA SER A 181 -19.29 -8.48 -3.60
C SER A 181 -19.63 -7.22 -2.81
N SER A 182 -19.19 -7.09 -1.56
CA SER A 182 -19.40 -5.87 -0.78
C SER A 182 -18.23 -4.89 -0.89
N LEU A 183 -18.44 -3.64 -0.53
CA LEU A 183 -17.36 -2.67 -0.39
C LEU A 183 -16.71 -2.79 1.00
N PRO A 184 -15.38 -2.93 1.10
CA PRO A 184 -14.68 -2.93 2.39
C PRO A 184 -14.85 -1.62 3.16
N ASN A 185 -14.84 -1.69 4.49
CA ASN A 185 -15.05 -0.52 5.36
C ASN A 185 -14.12 0.66 5.04
N GLU A 186 -12.83 0.39 4.77
CA GLU A 186 -11.86 1.45 4.44
C GLU A 186 -12.14 2.08 3.07
N VAL A 187 -12.69 1.32 2.14
CA VAL A 187 -13.11 1.82 0.82
C VAL A 187 -14.33 2.73 0.99
N ILE A 188 -15.34 2.30 1.77
CA ILE A 188 -16.54 3.11 2.06
C ILE A 188 -16.16 4.46 2.68
N LYS A 189 -15.27 4.47 3.68
CA LYS A 189 -14.82 5.72 4.31
C LYS A 189 -14.17 6.65 3.28
N LYS A 190 -13.24 6.11 2.47
CA LYS A 190 -12.52 6.90 1.45
C LYS A 190 -13.46 7.38 0.36
N ASP A 191 -14.39 6.56 -0.06
CA ASP A 191 -15.41 6.93 -1.05
C ASP A 191 -16.22 8.13 -0.59
N GLN A 192 -16.78 8.05 0.64
CA GLN A 192 -17.59 9.12 1.23
C GLN A 192 -16.85 10.45 1.31
N HIS A 193 -15.58 10.43 1.74
CA HIS A 193 -14.78 11.65 1.87
C HIS A 193 -14.40 12.24 0.52
N GLN A 194 -13.95 11.41 -0.43
CA GLN A 194 -13.63 11.82 -1.78
C GLN A 194 -14.86 12.37 -2.51
N LEU A 195 -16.01 11.69 -2.41
CA LEU A 195 -17.28 12.12 -3.01
C LEU A 195 -17.76 13.46 -2.44
N SER A 196 -17.71 13.61 -1.11
CA SER A 196 -18.09 14.85 -0.43
C SER A 196 -17.24 16.04 -0.89
N TYR A 197 -15.92 15.83 -0.99
CA TYR A 197 -15.00 16.86 -1.48
C TYR A 197 -15.26 17.20 -2.96
N PHE A 198 -15.44 16.18 -3.80
CA PHE A 198 -15.68 16.34 -5.24
C PHE A 198 -16.99 17.09 -5.52
N LYS A 199 -18.08 16.78 -4.81
CA LYS A 199 -19.36 17.49 -4.92
C LYS A 199 -19.24 18.99 -4.62
N LYS A 200 -18.35 19.36 -3.69
CA LYS A 200 -18.13 20.76 -3.28
C LYS A 200 -17.17 21.50 -4.22
N ASN A 201 -16.13 20.84 -4.70
CA ASN A 201 -14.99 21.49 -5.34
C ASN A 201 -14.85 21.16 -6.83
N THR A 202 -15.58 20.17 -7.36
CA THR A 202 -15.48 19.65 -8.75
C THR A 202 -14.07 19.16 -9.13
N ARG A 203 -13.25 18.86 -8.13
CA ARG A 203 -11.89 18.32 -8.23
C ARG A 203 -11.69 17.22 -7.21
N THR A 204 -10.76 16.28 -7.48
CA THR A 204 -10.43 15.22 -6.53
C THR A 204 -9.61 15.77 -5.36
N ILE A 205 -9.88 15.25 -4.16
CA ILE A 205 -9.18 15.70 -2.95
C ILE A 205 -7.67 15.42 -3.01
N LEU A 206 -7.25 14.28 -3.59
CA LEU A 206 -5.83 13.98 -3.77
C LEU A 206 -5.19 14.86 -4.84
N GLY A 207 -5.91 15.24 -5.88
CA GLY A 207 -5.39 16.18 -6.88
C GLY A 207 -5.00 17.53 -6.26
N ASP A 208 -5.89 18.11 -5.44
CA ASP A 208 -5.62 19.37 -4.74
C ASP A 208 -4.53 19.20 -3.67
N TYR A 209 -4.51 18.05 -2.96
CA TYR A 209 -3.48 17.74 -1.98
C TYR A 209 -2.08 17.63 -2.62
N ILE A 210 -1.96 16.89 -3.73
CA ILE A 210 -0.69 16.75 -4.46
C ILE A 210 -0.19 18.10 -4.98
N ALA A 211 -1.09 18.92 -5.52
CA ALA A 211 -0.72 20.26 -5.99
C ALA A 211 -0.09 21.09 -4.85
N GLN A 212 -0.64 20.99 -3.63
CA GLN A 212 -0.09 21.65 -2.45
C GLN A 212 1.26 21.05 -2.03
N GLU A 213 1.40 19.72 -2.03
CA GLU A 213 2.66 19.05 -1.68
C GLU A 213 3.80 19.36 -2.66
N LEU A 214 3.50 19.48 -3.95
CA LEU A 214 4.47 19.81 -4.98
C LEU A 214 4.96 21.27 -4.88
N VAL A 215 4.16 22.17 -4.28
CA VAL A 215 4.60 23.54 -3.95
C VAL A 215 5.53 23.54 -2.74
N HIS A 216 5.18 22.83 -1.67
CA HIS A 216 5.96 22.81 -0.43
C HIS A 216 7.19 21.91 -0.50
N LYS A 217 7.12 20.77 -1.19
CA LYS A 217 8.17 19.74 -1.39
C LYS A 217 8.79 19.16 -0.11
N GLU A 218 8.19 19.40 1.04
CA GLU A 218 8.72 18.94 2.34
C GLU A 218 8.57 17.44 2.54
N ARG A 219 7.48 16.86 2.04
CA ARG A 219 7.13 15.45 2.18
C ARG A 219 7.30 14.66 0.88
N VAL A 220 7.67 15.32 -0.21
CA VAL A 220 7.96 14.68 -1.50
C VAL A 220 9.34 14.02 -1.44
N ILE A 221 9.36 12.70 -1.68
CA ILE A 221 10.56 11.86 -1.71
C ILE A 221 11.13 11.81 -3.13
N PHE A 222 10.28 11.56 -4.11
CA PHE A 222 10.61 11.42 -5.53
C PHE A 222 9.46 11.90 -6.39
N GLU A 223 9.74 12.41 -7.56
CA GLU A 223 8.75 12.69 -8.59
C GLU A 223 9.32 12.41 -9.97
N ASN A 224 8.48 11.88 -10.85
CA ASN A 224 8.74 11.82 -12.28
C ASN A 224 7.63 12.58 -13.05
N HIS A 225 7.55 12.39 -14.36
CA HIS A 225 6.59 13.14 -15.17
C HIS A 225 5.13 12.92 -14.74
N PHE A 226 4.76 11.68 -14.37
CA PHE A 226 3.38 11.31 -14.09
C PHE A 226 3.08 11.02 -12.61
N PHE A 227 4.07 10.72 -11.79
CA PHE A 227 3.88 10.28 -10.41
C PHE A 227 4.63 11.13 -9.41
N VAL A 228 4.06 11.20 -8.22
CA VAL A 228 4.73 11.71 -7.02
C VAL A 228 4.77 10.61 -5.96
N VAL A 229 5.94 10.46 -5.31
CA VAL A 229 6.13 9.61 -4.14
C VAL A 229 6.33 10.52 -2.94
N LEU A 230 5.50 10.37 -1.93
CA LEU A 230 5.52 11.24 -0.76
C LEU A 230 5.16 10.49 0.53
N ILE A 231 5.54 11.08 1.66
CA ILE A 231 5.00 10.70 2.97
C ILE A 231 3.70 11.49 3.19
N PRO A 232 2.54 10.85 3.35
CA PRO A 232 1.31 11.60 3.60
C PRO A 232 1.40 12.48 4.85
N PHE A 233 0.84 13.68 4.82
CA PHE A 233 0.82 14.59 5.96
C PHE A 233 0.26 13.91 7.23
N TRP A 234 -0.69 13.03 7.04
CA TRP A 234 -1.38 12.23 8.08
C TRP A 234 -0.83 10.83 8.25
N ALA A 235 0.37 10.51 7.74
CA ALA A 235 0.93 9.17 7.82
C ALA A 235 0.90 8.62 9.26
N ILE A 236 0.51 7.34 9.40
CA ILE A 236 0.40 6.65 10.68
C ILE A 236 1.66 5.82 10.96
N TRP A 237 2.10 5.02 9.97
CA TRP A 237 3.29 4.20 10.09
C TRP A 237 4.57 5.03 9.95
N PRO A 238 5.71 4.61 10.57
CA PRO A 238 6.91 5.44 10.66
C PRO A 238 7.41 6.00 9.33
N PHE A 239 7.50 5.15 8.32
CA PHE A 239 7.93 5.50 6.95
C PHE A 239 6.82 5.19 5.93
N GLU A 240 5.57 5.32 6.36
CA GLU A 240 4.43 5.22 5.44
C GLU A 240 4.64 6.13 4.24
N ALA A 241 4.47 5.57 3.04
CA ALA A 241 4.61 6.32 1.81
C ALA A 241 3.43 6.08 0.88
N MET A 242 3.24 6.99 -0.05
CA MET A 242 2.18 6.95 -1.05
C MET A 242 2.77 7.27 -2.42
N ILE A 243 2.43 6.47 -3.43
CA ILE A 243 2.66 6.78 -4.84
C ILE A 243 1.34 7.21 -5.44
N VAL A 244 1.27 8.39 -6.03
CA VAL A 244 0.03 8.97 -6.55
C VAL A 244 0.26 9.49 -7.97
N PRO A 245 -0.62 9.22 -8.94
CA PRO A 245 -0.56 9.86 -10.24
C PRO A 245 -0.83 11.37 -10.09
N LYS A 246 -0.08 12.21 -10.82
CA LYS A 246 -0.26 13.67 -10.80
C LYS A 246 -1.59 14.10 -11.44
N LYS A 247 -2.05 13.35 -12.43
CA LYS A 247 -3.38 13.50 -13.04
C LYS A 247 -4.37 12.63 -12.31
N ALA A 248 -5.54 13.17 -11.99
CA ALA A 248 -6.61 12.39 -11.41
C ALA A 248 -7.03 11.24 -12.34
N GLN A 249 -6.96 10.04 -11.82
CA GLN A 249 -7.37 8.77 -12.44
C GLN A 249 -8.09 7.96 -11.38
N LYS A 250 -9.20 7.32 -11.70
CA LYS A 250 -10.02 6.60 -10.70
C LYS A 250 -9.46 5.22 -10.35
N ASP A 251 -8.79 4.57 -11.29
CA ASP A 251 -8.22 3.23 -11.14
C ASP A 251 -7.00 3.02 -12.06
N ILE A 252 -6.33 1.89 -11.92
CA ILE A 252 -5.12 1.55 -12.67
C ILE A 252 -5.37 1.23 -14.16
N LEU A 253 -6.61 1.05 -14.61
CA LEU A 253 -6.92 0.84 -16.03
C LEU A 253 -6.79 2.13 -16.83
N GLU A 254 -6.82 3.29 -16.17
CA GLU A 254 -6.62 4.58 -16.84
C GLU A 254 -5.14 4.89 -17.13
N LEU A 255 -4.20 4.04 -16.67
CA LEU A 255 -2.79 4.18 -16.99
C LEU A 255 -2.53 3.83 -18.47
N SER A 256 -1.92 4.75 -19.20
CA SER A 256 -1.27 4.46 -20.47
C SER A 256 -0.01 3.59 -20.27
N ASP A 257 0.50 2.99 -21.34
CA ASP A 257 1.74 2.17 -21.28
C ASP A 257 2.93 2.96 -20.71
N LEU A 258 3.07 4.24 -21.08
CA LEU A 258 4.12 5.11 -20.57
C LEU A 258 3.93 5.40 -19.08
N GLU A 259 2.71 5.67 -18.64
CA GLU A 259 2.40 5.87 -17.23
C GLU A 259 2.67 4.60 -16.42
N ALA A 260 2.35 3.41 -16.94
CA ALA A 260 2.66 2.14 -16.29
C ALA A 260 4.17 1.92 -16.10
N VAL A 261 5.01 2.29 -17.08
CA VAL A 261 6.47 2.25 -16.97
C VAL A 261 6.97 3.22 -15.89
N LEU A 262 6.45 4.45 -15.83
CA LEU A 262 6.85 5.45 -14.84
C LEU A 262 6.27 5.15 -13.44
N PHE A 263 5.15 4.43 -13.35
CA PHE A 263 4.69 3.87 -12.08
C PHE A 263 5.64 2.77 -11.56
N ALA A 264 6.07 1.88 -12.44
CA ALA A 264 7.06 0.85 -12.10
C ALA A 264 8.40 1.46 -11.65
N GLU A 265 8.85 2.57 -12.27
CA GLU A 265 10.01 3.34 -11.81
C GLU A 265 9.81 3.87 -10.39
N ALA A 266 8.67 4.49 -10.11
CA ALA A 266 8.36 5.03 -8.79
C ALA A 266 8.35 3.94 -7.70
N ILE A 267 7.80 2.75 -8.00
CA ILE A 267 7.86 1.58 -7.11
C ILE A 267 9.31 1.15 -6.87
N ALA A 268 10.12 1.02 -7.92
CA ALA A 268 11.52 0.61 -7.82
C ALA A 268 12.34 1.59 -6.95
N VAL A 269 12.17 2.89 -7.17
CA VAL A 269 12.87 3.94 -6.40
C VAL A 269 12.51 3.86 -4.92
N LEU A 270 11.22 3.78 -4.58
CA LEU A 270 10.76 3.75 -3.19
C LEU A 270 11.24 2.47 -2.48
N THR A 271 11.07 1.30 -3.10
CA THR A 271 11.41 0.02 -2.46
C THR A 271 12.91 -0.15 -2.27
N LYS A 272 13.73 0.35 -3.20
CA LYS A 272 15.20 0.43 -3.03
C LYS A 272 15.59 1.37 -1.89
N ALA A 273 14.96 2.53 -1.77
CA ALA A 273 15.20 3.46 -0.67
C ALA A 273 14.83 2.83 0.68
N TYR A 274 13.75 2.04 0.74
CA TYR A 274 13.38 1.30 1.94
C TYR A 274 14.46 0.28 2.35
N ASP A 275 14.97 -0.53 1.43
CA ASP A 275 16.00 -1.52 1.77
C ASP A 275 17.32 -0.84 2.20
N LYS A 276 17.69 0.33 1.62
CA LYS A 276 18.82 1.15 2.05
C LYS A 276 18.63 1.76 3.45
N LEU A 277 17.40 2.06 3.88
CA LEU A 277 17.11 2.85 5.09
C LEU A 277 17.71 2.26 6.38
N PHE A 278 17.67 0.94 6.52
CA PHE A 278 18.28 0.21 7.63
C PHE A 278 19.16 -0.95 7.17
N ASN A 279 19.58 -0.93 5.91
CA ASN A 279 20.40 -1.96 5.27
C ASN A 279 19.84 -3.38 5.51
N CYS A 280 18.55 -3.55 5.21
CA CYS A 280 17.85 -4.83 5.38
C CYS A 280 16.77 -4.99 4.31
N SER A 281 16.30 -6.22 4.08
CA SER A 281 15.07 -6.46 3.33
C SER A 281 13.90 -5.84 4.10
N PHE A 282 13.55 -4.60 3.76
CA PHE A 282 12.63 -3.77 4.52
C PHE A 282 11.20 -4.30 4.42
N PRO A 283 10.56 -4.66 5.56
CA PRO A 283 9.19 -5.20 5.55
C PRO A 283 8.16 -4.08 5.38
N TYR A 284 7.12 -4.39 4.64
CA TYR A 284 5.94 -3.51 4.51
C TYR A 284 4.70 -4.31 4.08
N SER A 285 3.52 -3.77 4.35
CA SER A 285 2.34 -4.05 3.55
C SER A 285 2.17 -2.94 2.52
N SER A 286 1.84 -3.29 1.28
CA SER A 286 1.49 -2.31 0.26
C SER A 286 0.19 -2.69 -0.43
N GLY A 287 -0.51 -1.71 -1.00
CA GLY A 287 -1.74 -1.98 -1.72
C GLY A 287 -2.23 -0.78 -2.53
N ILE A 288 -3.01 -1.08 -3.56
CA ILE A 288 -3.61 -0.09 -4.44
C ILE A 288 -4.99 0.27 -3.91
N HIS A 289 -5.19 1.54 -3.58
CA HIS A 289 -6.48 2.11 -3.24
C HIS A 289 -7.06 2.75 -4.49
N GLN A 290 -8.14 2.19 -5.01
CA GLN A 290 -8.74 2.59 -6.28
C GLN A 290 -10.26 2.50 -6.23
N ALA A 291 -10.93 3.02 -7.25
CA ALA A 291 -12.38 3.05 -7.32
C ALA A 291 -13.01 1.65 -7.24
N PRO A 292 -14.22 1.54 -6.68
CA PRO A 292 -15.05 0.35 -6.80
C PRO A 292 -15.31 -0.05 -8.27
N THR A 293 -15.61 -1.35 -8.46
CA THR A 293 -15.98 -1.94 -9.77
C THR A 293 -17.49 -2.19 -9.86
N ASP A 294 -18.27 -1.40 -9.12
CA ASP A 294 -19.72 -1.50 -8.93
C ASP A 294 -20.57 -0.95 -10.09
N GLY A 295 -19.94 -0.51 -11.17
CA GLY A 295 -20.60 0.06 -12.34
C GLY A 295 -21.02 1.53 -12.17
N GLU A 296 -20.80 2.13 -11.02
CA GLU A 296 -21.13 3.52 -10.73
C GLU A 296 -20.12 4.50 -11.33
N ASN A 297 -20.52 5.77 -11.40
CA ASN A 297 -19.63 6.84 -11.83
C ASN A 297 -18.73 7.29 -10.69
N ASN A 298 -17.53 6.74 -10.63
CA ASN A 298 -16.55 6.96 -9.58
C ASN A 298 -15.52 8.06 -9.92
N ASN A 299 -15.89 9.11 -10.67
CA ASN A 299 -15.00 10.21 -11.08
C ASN A 299 -14.43 11.03 -9.90
N HIS A 300 -14.96 10.89 -8.72
CA HIS A 300 -14.45 11.50 -7.48
C HIS A 300 -13.21 10.77 -6.94
N TRP A 301 -12.95 9.54 -7.37
CA TRP A 301 -11.78 8.77 -6.98
C TRP A 301 -10.51 9.29 -7.64
N HIS A 302 -9.43 9.18 -6.87
CA HIS A 302 -8.07 9.39 -7.33
C HIS A 302 -7.22 8.29 -6.69
N TRP A 303 -6.87 7.27 -7.50
CA TRP A 303 -6.19 6.11 -7.00
C TRP A 303 -4.77 6.44 -6.51
N HIS A 304 -4.26 5.62 -5.60
CA HIS A 304 -2.90 5.69 -5.08
C HIS A 304 -2.45 4.32 -4.59
N MET A 305 -1.14 4.09 -4.58
CA MET A 305 -0.56 2.92 -3.92
C MET A 305 0.03 3.34 -2.58
N GLY A 306 -0.42 2.71 -1.49
CA GLY A 306 0.08 2.94 -0.14
C GLY A 306 1.10 1.90 0.27
N PHE A 307 2.08 2.31 1.10
CA PHE A 307 3.09 1.45 1.72
C PHE A 307 3.10 1.69 3.23
N TYR A 308 2.99 0.64 4.03
CA TYR A 308 2.79 0.67 5.47
C TYR A 308 3.86 -0.16 6.19
N PRO A 309 5.07 0.37 6.37
CA PRO A 309 6.17 -0.36 6.98
C PRO A 309 6.18 -0.23 8.51
N PRO A 310 6.52 -1.31 9.27
CA PRO A 310 6.50 -1.29 10.73
C PRO A 310 7.80 -0.79 11.35
N LEU A 311 8.93 -0.74 10.62
CA LEU A 311 10.22 -0.39 11.20
C LEU A 311 10.31 1.09 11.58
N LEU A 312 10.76 1.37 12.80
CA LEU A 312 10.72 2.72 13.39
C LEU A 312 12.10 3.39 13.47
N ARG A 313 13.08 2.74 14.09
CA ARG A 313 14.39 3.33 14.41
C ARG A 313 15.57 2.54 13.86
N SER A 314 15.39 1.26 13.67
CA SER A 314 16.37 0.32 13.16
C SER A 314 15.66 -0.85 12.50
N ALA A 315 16.42 -1.74 11.90
CA ALA A 315 15.91 -2.97 11.31
C ALA A 315 15.19 -3.92 12.30
N THR A 316 15.37 -3.69 13.60
CA THR A 316 14.83 -4.55 14.68
C THR A 316 13.77 -3.89 15.55
N VAL A 317 13.64 -2.55 15.50
CA VAL A 317 12.67 -1.81 16.31
C VAL A 317 11.40 -1.56 15.48
N LYS A 318 10.32 -2.22 15.86
CA LYS A 318 9.03 -2.20 15.16
C LYS A 318 8.01 -1.31 15.88
N LYS A 319 7.16 -0.65 15.12
CA LYS A 319 5.92 -0.01 15.59
C LYS A 319 4.78 -1.00 15.38
N PHE A 320 3.97 -1.14 16.42
CA PHE A 320 2.70 -1.85 16.35
C PHE A 320 1.57 -0.88 16.67
N MET A 321 0.37 -1.16 16.15
CA MET A 321 -0.86 -0.45 16.52
C MET A 321 -1.45 -1.13 17.74
N VAL A 322 -1.00 -0.73 18.92
CA VAL A 322 -1.36 -1.33 20.22
C VAL A 322 -1.57 -0.24 21.29
N GLY A 323 -2.13 -0.61 22.41
CA GLY A 323 -2.36 0.32 23.52
C GLY A 323 -3.23 1.50 23.11
N TYR A 324 -2.69 2.72 23.15
CA TYR A 324 -3.45 3.94 22.84
C TYR A 324 -4.12 3.90 21.45
N GLU A 325 -3.47 3.31 20.45
CA GLU A 325 -4.00 3.23 19.09
C GLU A 325 -5.26 2.35 18.99
N MET A 326 -5.39 1.34 19.85
CA MET A 326 -6.58 0.48 19.90
C MET A 326 -7.74 1.12 20.68
N PHE A 327 -7.44 1.98 21.64
CA PHE A 327 -8.44 2.58 22.55
C PHE A 327 -8.73 4.06 22.27
N GLY A 328 -7.88 4.72 21.51
CA GLY A 328 -7.99 6.15 21.22
C GLY A 328 -7.89 6.47 19.74
N SER A 329 -6.71 6.84 19.28
CA SER A 329 -6.46 7.26 17.91
C SER A 329 -5.11 6.75 17.42
N PRO A 330 -4.91 6.58 16.12
CA PRO A 330 -3.58 6.32 15.57
C PRO A 330 -2.56 7.34 16.08
N GLN A 331 -1.37 6.87 16.45
CA GLN A 331 -0.29 7.71 16.99
C GLN A 331 1.02 7.38 16.30
N ARG A 332 1.82 8.40 15.99
CA ARG A 332 3.17 8.24 15.44
C ARG A 332 4.20 9.08 16.20
N ASP A 333 5.44 8.59 16.20
CA ASP A 333 6.58 9.21 16.89
C ASP A 333 7.44 10.08 15.95
N ILE A 334 7.55 9.71 14.66
CA ILE A 334 8.36 10.42 13.67
C ILE A 334 7.43 11.30 12.82
N THR A 335 7.80 12.56 12.59
CA THR A 335 7.02 13.43 11.69
C THR A 335 7.13 12.96 10.22
N ALA A 336 6.14 13.30 9.41
CA ALA A 336 6.14 12.97 7.99
C ALA A 336 7.33 13.64 7.27
N GLU A 337 7.67 14.86 7.65
CA GLU A 337 8.79 15.65 7.12
C GLU A 337 10.14 14.97 7.42
N SER A 338 10.35 14.53 8.67
CA SER A 338 11.58 13.81 9.07
C SER A 338 11.73 12.48 8.35
N ALA A 339 10.63 11.74 8.18
CA ALA A 339 10.62 10.48 7.44
C ALA A 339 10.94 10.71 5.96
N ALA A 340 10.35 11.73 5.33
CA ALA A 340 10.60 12.09 3.94
C ALA A 340 12.06 12.50 3.72
N LEU A 341 12.62 13.34 4.59
CA LEU A 341 14.02 13.77 4.52
C LEU A 341 14.97 12.57 4.53
N ARG A 342 14.74 11.61 5.44
CA ARG A 342 15.57 10.41 5.54
C ARG A 342 15.46 9.53 4.30
N LEU A 343 14.27 9.29 3.76
CA LEU A 343 14.10 8.49 2.56
C LEU A 343 14.68 9.19 1.34
N LYS A 344 14.46 10.49 1.19
CA LYS A 344 14.99 11.29 0.09
C LYS A 344 16.51 11.26 0.03
N SER A 345 17.20 11.25 1.17
CA SER A 345 18.67 11.17 1.22
C SER A 345 19.25 9.84 0.75
N LEU A 346 18.41 8.81 0.51
CA LEU A 346 18.81 7.47 0.06
C LEU A 346 18.51 7.23 -1.43
N ILE A 347 17.88 8.19 -2.08
CA ILE A 347 17.59 8.16 -3.52
C ILE A 347 18.75 8.88 -4.23
N ASP A 348 19.36 8.16 -5.16
CA ASP A 348 20.49 8.65 -5.98
C ASP A 348 20.01 9.57 -7.09
#